data_2b03dc4ee4fc6b11145b1af130dd8e9d
#
_entry.id   2b03dc4ee4fc6b11145b1af130dd8e9d
#
_cell.length_a   1.000
_cell.length_b   1.000
_cell.length_c   1.000
_cell.angle_alpha   90.00
_cell.angle_beta   90.00
_cell.angle_gamma   90.00
#
_symmetry.space_group_name_H-M   'P 1'
#
loop_
_entity.id
_entity.type
_entity.pdbx_description
1 polymer ?
#
loop_
_entity_poly.entity_id
_entity_poly.type
_entity_poly.pdbx_seq_one_letter_code
_entity_poly.pdbx_strand_id
1 'polypeptide(L)'
;SASMLDLYAGVVIYAGTVGDGRSVTSVEQSISASQDATHNLGSEANHVRSRVEDWDITPHDFVIANPSRAGMSKRVPSIIRETGAAFAVLISCDAAAAARDARRMVDVGFKLGEVAVLDLFPQTSHLEVVSTYIR
;
A
#
# COMPACT_ATOMS: atom_id res chain seq x y z
N SER A 1 11.92 16.51 0.33
CA SER A 1 10.52 16.11 0.24
C SER A 1 10.36 14.63 0.61
N ALA A 2 9.19 14.27 1.10
CA ALA A 2 8.90 12.92 1.51
C ALA A 2 8.76 11.99 0.29
N SER A 3 9.24 10.77 0.42
CA SER A 3 9.16 9.73 -0.59
C SER A 3 8.05 8.73 -0.24
N MET A 4 7.14 8.50 -1.16
CA MET A 4 6.00 7.62 -0.99
C MET A 4 6.13 6.35 -1.84
N LEU A 5 5.84 5.22 -1.25
CA LEU A 5 5.74 3.93 -1.94
C LEU A 5 4.28 3.48 -1.97
N ASP A 6 3.78 3.17 -3.14
CA ASP A 6 2.42 2.64 -3.34
C ASP A 6 2.53 1.18 -3.79
N LEU A 7 2.29 0.27 -2.86
CA LEU A 7 2.30 -1.16 -3.12
C LEU A 7 0.92 -1.63 -3.54
N TYR A 8 0.87 -2.56 -4.49
CA TYR A 8 -0.39 -3.03 -5.09
C TYR A 8 -1.16 -1.86 -5.72
N ALA A 9 -0.42 -1.05 -6.49
CA ALA A 9 -0.88 0.29 -6.89
C ALA A 9 -2.16 0.29 -7.72
N GLY A 10 -2.46 -0.78 -8.45
CA GLY A 10 -3.62 -0.81 -9.33
C GLY A 10 -3.57 0.35 -10.32
N VAL A 11 -4.59 1.19 -10.32
CA VAL A 11 -4.64 2.40 -11.15
C VAL A 11 -4.01 3.62 -10.45
N VAL A 12 -3.36 3.42 -9.33
CA VAL A 12 -2.60 4.43 -8.55
C VAL A 12 -3.48 5.59 -8.07
N ILE A 13 -4.72 5.30 -7.73
CA ILE A 13 -5.66 6.32 -7.25
C ILE A 13 -5.13 7.00 -5.99
N TYR A 14 -4.59 6.21 -5.06
CA TYR A 14 -4.09 6.74 -3.79
C TYR A 14 -2.85 7.60 -3.97
N ALA A 15 -1.92 7.18 -4.83
CA ALA A 15 -0.73 7.95 -5.13
C ALA A 15 -1.08 9.28 -5.79
N GLY A 16 -2.04 9.27 -6.73
CA GLY A 16 -2.51 10.48 -7.39
C GLY A 16 -3.21 11.46 -6.46
N THR A 17 -3.82 10.95 -5.38
CA THR A 17 -4.56 11.78 -4.42
C THR A 17 -3.68 12.31 -3.28
N VAL A 18 -2.80 11.47 -2.75
CA VAL A 18 -2.01 11.79 -1.55
C VAL A 18 -0.55 12.09 -1.86
N GLY A 19 -0.08 11.72 -3.06
CA GLY A 19 1.31 11.87 -3.44
C GLY A 19 1.68 13.23 -4.01
N ASP A 20 0.75 14.17 -4.06
CA ASP A 20 1.00 15.48 -4.66
C ASP A 20 2.17 16.18 -3.96
N GLY A 21 3.12 16.68 -4.77
CA GLY A 21 4.34 17.32 -4.27
C GLY A 21 5.38 16.35 -3.69
N ARG A 22 5.16 15.05 -3.79
CA ARG A 22 6.07 14.02 -3.26
C ARG A 22 6.65 13.17 -4.38
N SER A 23 7.82 12.59 -4.10
CA SER A 23 8.38 11.55 -4.95
C SER A 23 7.59 10.26 -4.74
N VAL A 24 7.03 9.69 -5.81
CA VAL A 24 6.18 8.51 -5.73
C VAL A 24 6.80 7.36 -6.52
N THR A 25 6.87 6.20 -5.89
CA THR A 25 7.18 4.92 -6.55
C THR A 25 5.97 4.02 -6.41
N SER A 26 5.49 3.46 -7.50
CA SER A 26 4.38 2.51 -7.47
C SER A 26 4.84 1.14 -7.96
N VAL A 27 4.39 0.08 -7.29
CA VAL A 27 4.71 -1.30 -7.61
C VAL A 27 3.42 -2.05 -7.91
N GLU A 28 3.31 -2.59 -9.13
CA GLU A 28 2.13 -3.29 -9.61
C GLU A 28 2.52 -4.36 -10.62
N GLN A 29 1.97 -5.56 -10.47
CA GLN A 29 2.28 -6.67 -11.38
C GLN A 29 1.42 -6.67 -12.65
N SER A 30 0.23 -6.09 -12.63
CA SER A 30 -0.68 -6.06 -13.76
C SER A 30 -0.19 -5.13 -14.86
N ILE A 31 -0.14 -5.59 -16.11
CA ILE A 31 0.29 -4.78 -17.26
C ILE A 31 -0.69 -3.63 -17.48
N SER A 32 -1.98 -3.90 -17.50
CA SER A 32 -2.99 -2.87 -17.75
C SER A 32 -3.01 -1.82 -16.63
N ALA A 33 -2.91 -2.24 -15.37
CA ALA A 33 -2.87 -1.31 -14.25
C ALA A 33 -1.60 -0.46 -14.27
N SER A 34 -0.46 -1.04 -14.66
CA SER A 34 0.80 -0.31 -14.80
C SER A 34 0.72 0.76 -15.90
N GLN A 35 0.09 0.43 -17.03
CA GLN A 35 -0.13 1.39 -18.11
C GLN A 35 -1.06 2.52 -17.69
N ASP A 36 -2.14 2.20 -16.99
CA ASP A 36 -3.07 3.18 -16.45
C ASP A 36 -2.38 4.09 -15.42
N ALA A 37 -1.52 3.55 -14.59
CA ALA A 37 -0.74 4.30 -13.63
C ALA A 37 0.16 5.32 -14.32
N THR A 38 0.84 4.92 -15.39
CA THR A 38 1.70 5.81 -16.17
C THR A 38 0.88 6.94 -16.79
N HIS A 39 -0.30 6.60 -17.31
CA HIS A 39 -1.20 7.60 -17.88
C HIS A 39 -1.70 8.61 -16.84
N ASN A 40 -2.06 8.13 -15.64
CA ASN A 40 -2.67 8.95 -14.60
C ASN A 40 -1.66 9.86 -13.87
N LEU A 41 -0.43 9.38 -13.65
CA LEU A 41 0.59 10.11 -12.90
C LEU A 41 1.67 10.74 -13.78
N GLY A 42 1.70 10.40 -15.07
CA GLY A 42 2.70 10.90 -15.99
C GLY A 42 4.08 10.28 -15.73
N SER A 43 5.10 10.92 -16.32
CA SER A 43 6.47 10.42 -16.28
C SER A 43 7.25 10.82 -15.03
N GLU A 44 6.69 11.66 -14.16
CA GLU A 44 7.37 12.13 -12.96
C GLU A 44 7.42 11.10 -11.83
N ALA A 45 6.47 10.16 -11.84
CA ALA A 45 6.44 9.07 -10.86
C ALA A 45 7.18 7.85 -11.41
N ASN A 46 7.81 7.08 -10.53
CA ASN A 46 8.49 5.85 -10.87
C ASN A 46 7.52 4.67 -10.79
N HIS A 47 7.15 4.11 -11.94
CA HIS A 47 6.25 2.96 -12.01
C HIS A 47 7.05 1.69 -12.23
N VAL A 48 6.95 0.76 -11.31
CA VAL A 48 7.64 -0.53 -11.38
C VAL A 48 6.62 -1.64 -11.61
N ARG A 49 6.75 -2.33 -12.72
CA ARG A 49 5.94 -3.51 -12.99
C ARG A 49 6.60 -4.73 -12.38
N SER A 50 6.13 -5.13 -11.20
CA SER A 50 6.70 -6.25 -10.45
C SER A 50 5.67 -6.76 -9.44
N ARG A 51 5.79 -8.02 -9.07
CA ARG A 51 5.20 -8.47 -7.81
C ARG A 51 5.92 -7.75 -6.67
N VAL A 52 5.17 -7.45 -5.61
CA VAL A 52 5.77 -6.79 -4.44
C VAL A 52 6.93 -7.62 -3.87
N GLU A 53 6.76 -8.93 -3.83
CA GLU A 53 7.75 -9.86 -3.29
C GLU A 53 9.06 -9.91 -4.11
N ASP A 54 8.99 -9.54 -5.38
CA ASP A 54 10.14 -9.57 -6.31
C ASP A 54 10.74 -8.19 -6.55
N TRP A 55 10.16 -7.16 -5.98
CA TRP A 55 10.61 -5.79 -6.16
C TRP A 55 11.93 -5.54 -5.42
N ASP A 56 12.87 -4.87 -6.09
CA ASP A 56 14.12 -4.43 -5.49
C ASP A 56 13.86 -3.27 -4.54
N ILE A 57 14.03 -3.51 -3.24
CA ILE A 57 13.62 -2.57 -2.20
C ILE A 57 14.48 -1.31 -2.24
N THR A 58 13.81 -0.16 -2.29
CA THR A 58 14.44 1.15 -2.20
C THR A 58 13.93 1.90 -0.98
N PRO A 59 14.67 2.90 -0.45
CA PRO A 59 14.24 3.66 0.72
C PRO A 59 13.01 4.53 0.42
N HIS A 60 12.07 4.55 1.36
CA HIS A 60 10.88 5.40 1.30
C HIS A 60 10.49 5.85 2.70
N ASP A 61 9.88 7.03 2.79
CA ASP A 61 9.46 7.61 4.07
C ASP A 61 8.07 7.13 4.48
N PHE A 62 7.25 6.77 3.51
CA PHE A 62 5.84 6.50 3.70
C PHE A 62 5.38 5.40 2.73
N VAL A 63 4.55 4.48 3.20
CA VAL A 63 4.03 3.38 2.39
C VAL A 63 2.51 3.34 2.47
N ILE A 64 1.86 3.23 1.31
CA ILE A 64 0.46 2.84 1.21
C ILE A 64 0.41 1.47 0.54
N ALA A 65 -0.37 0.55 1.08
CA ALA A 65 -0.59 -0.76 0.49
C ALA A 65 -2.08 -1.10 0.49
N ASN A 66 -2.59 -1.46 -0.68
CA ASN A 66 -3.96 -1.92 -0.85
C ASN A 66 -3.95 -3.31 -1.49
N PRO A 67 -3.62 -4.35 -0.72
CA PRO A 67 -3.52 -5.70 -1.27
C PRO A 67 -4.88 -6.24 -1.68
N SER A 68 -4.86 -7.38 -2.38
CA SER A 68 -6.08 -8.10 -2.73
C SER A 68 -6.83 -8.58 -1.49
N ARG A 69 -8.04 -9.14 -1.68
CA ARG A 69 -8.87 -9.69 -0.61
C ARG A 69 -8.13 -10.69 0.28
N ALA A 70 -7.17 -11.41 -0.27
CA ALA A 70 -6.35 -12.34 0.50
C ALA A 70 -5.37 -11.67 1.46
N GLY A 71 -5.16 -10.35 1.31
CA GLY A 71 -4.20 -9.60 2.09
C GLY A 71 -2.77 -9.72 1.54
N MET A 72 -1.81 -9.28 2.33
CA MET A 72 -0.39 -9.35 1.96
C MET A 72 0.16 -10.75 2.23
N SER A 73 1.13 -11.18 1.42
CA SER A 73 1.90 -12.37 1.77
C SER A 73 2.76 -12.11 3.00
N LYS A 74 3.24 -13.20 3.59
CA LYS A 74 4.02 -13.15 4.84
C LYS A 74 5.28 -12.28 4.76
N ARG A 75 5.88 -12.16 3.55
CA ARG A 75 7.11 -11.40 3.34
C ARG A 75 6.90 -9.90 3.25
N VAL A 76 5.71 -9.45 2.89
CA VAL A 76 5.48 -8.04 2.56
C VAL A 76 5.66 -7.10 3.76
N PRO A 77 5.23 -7.43 4.98
CA PRO A 77 5.55 -6.59 6.13
C PRO A 77 7.04 -6.36 6.34
N SER A 78 7.87 -7.38 6.14
CA SER A 78 9.33 -7.24 6.20
C SER A 78 9.85 -6.32 5.09
N ILE A 79 9.30 -6.42 3.89
CA ILE A 79 9.66 -5.53 2.78
C ILE A 79 9.33 -4.08 3.14
N ILE A 80 8.16 -3.83 3.69
CA ILE A 80 7.77 -2.48 4.14
C ILE A 80 8.76 -1.97 5.19
N ARG A 81 9.13 -2.80 6.14
CA ARG A 81 10.12 -2.42 7.15
C ARG A 81 11.47 -2.08 6.54
N GLU A 82 11.91 -2.86 5.58
CA GLU A 82 13.22 -2.67 4.94
C GLU A 82 13.30 -1.37 4.12
N THR A 83 12.16 -0.78 3.74
CA THR A 83 12.15 0.54 3.09
C THR A 83 12.60 1.65 4.04
N GLY A 84 12.59 1.41 5.34
CA GLY A 84 12.88 2.44 6.34
C GLY A 84 11.70 3.36 6.63
N ALA A 85 10.53 3.12 6.06
CA ALA A 85 9.36 3.97 6.25
C ALA A 85 8.99 4.08 7.73
N ALA A 86 8.76 5.30 8.18
CA ALA A 86 8.32 5.57 9.55
C ALA A 86 6.80 5.41 9.70
N PHE A 87 6.07 5.44 8.60
CA PHE A 87 4.61 5.41 8.59
C PHE A 87 4.12 4.55 7.44
N ALA A 88 3.09 3.74 7.72
CA ALA A 88 2.45 2.92 6.69
C ALA A 88 0.94 2.93 6.87
N VAL A 89 0.22 2.85 5.75
CA VAL A 89 -1.25 2.70 5.72
C VAL A 89 -1.57 1.44 4.95
N LEU A 90 -2.37 0.58 5.53
CA LEU A 90 -2.93 -0.59 4.87
C LEU A 90 -4.41 -0.39 4.65
N ILE A 91 -4.87 -0.70 3.43
CA ILE A 91 -6.28 -0.65 3.06
C ILE A 91 -6.69 -2.06 2.66
N SER A 92 -7.68 -2.61 3.35
CA SER A 92 -8.14 -3.98 3.13
C SER A 92 -9.65 -4.02 2.95
N CYS A 93 -10.13 -4.87 2.05
CA CYS A 93 -11.57 -5.11 1.87
C CYS A 93 -12.06 -6.35 2.61
N ASP A 94 -11.23 -6.97 3.44
CA ASP A 94 -11.55 -8.16 4.22
C ASP A 94 -11.04 -7.99 5.64
N ALA A 95 -11.95 -8.05 6.62
CA ALA A 95 -11.61 -7.80 8.02
C ALA A 95 -10.66 -8.88 8.58
N ALA A 96 -10.81 -10.14 8.19
CA ALA A 96 -9.92 -11.20 8.63
C ALA A 96 -8.51 -11.03 8.08
N ALA A 97 -8.39 -10.66 6.80
CA ALA A 97 -7.10 -10.35 6.18
C ALA A 97 -6.47 -9.13 6.85
N ALA A 98 -7.25 -8.08 7.14
CA ALA A 98 -6.77 -6.89 7.83
C ALA A 98 -6.19 -7.23 9.20
N ALA A 99 -6.87 -8.05 9.97
CA ALA A 99 -6.41 -8.49 11.30
C ALA A 99 -5.11 -9.28 11.22
N ARG A 100 -5.02 -10.21 10.27
CA ARG A 100 -3.81 -11.00 10.05
C ARG A 100 -2.63 -10.12 9.63
N ASP A 101 -2.86 -9.19 8.70
CA ASP A 101 -1.81 -8.28 8.23
C ASP A 101 -1.37 -7.33 9.35
N ALA A 102 -2.31 -6.87 10.19
CA ALA A 102 -1.98 -6.07 11.36
C ALA A 102 -1.03 -6.81 12.31
N ARG A 103 -1.31 -8.09 12.58
CA ARG A 103 -0.43 -8.91 13.42
C ARG A 103 0.96 -9.03 12.81
N ARG A 104 1.04 -9.24 11.50
CA ARG A 104 2.33 -9.35 10.80
C ARG A 104 3.10 -8.03 10.82
N MET A 105 2.42 -6.90 10.70
CA MET A 105 3.07 -5.58 10.80
C MET A 105 3.64 -5.35 12.20
N VAL A 106 2.89 -5.71 13.24
CA VAL A 106 3.38 -5.62 14.62
C VAL A 106 4.57 -6.55 14.86
N ASP A 107 4.53 -7.74 14.30
CA ASP A 107 5.61 -8.73 14.45
C ASP A 107 6.93 -8.24 13.84
N VAL A 108 6.90 -7.38 12.84
CA VAL A 108 8.12 -6.80 12.25
C VAL A 108 8.49 -5.44 12.85
N GLY A 109 7.82 -5.02 13.93
CA GLY A 109 8.25 -3.86 14.73
C GLY A 109 7.46 -2.58 14.51
N PHE A 110 6.36 -2.62 13.77
CA PHE A 110 5.45 -1.47 13.69
C PHE A 110 4.49 -1.45 14.87
N LYS A 111 4.02 -0.27 15.21
CA LYS A 111 2.94 -0.08 16.19
C LYS A 111 1.67 0.23 15.43
N LEU A 112 0.60 -0.47 15.76
CA LEU A 112 -0.73 -0.19 15.22
C LEU A 112 -1.20 1.15 15.77
N GLY A 113 -1.53 2.06 14.87
CA GLY A 113 -2.10 3.37 15.21
C GLY A 113 -3.62 3.32 15.20
N GLU A 114 -4.23 3.95 14.20
CA GLU A 114 -5.69 4.01 14.08
C GLU A 114 -6.21 2.91 13.18
N VAL A 115 -7.44 2.45 13.45
CA VAL A 115 -8.19 1.56 12.59
C VAL A 115 -9.54 2.20 12.32
N ALA A 116 -9.87 2.40 11.04
CA ALA A 116 -11.16 2.89 10.61
C ALA A 116 -11.83 1.84 9.73
N VAL A 117 -13.12 1.60 9.95
CA VAL A 117 -13.93 0.71 9.11
C VAL A 117 -14.92 1.58 8.34
N LEU A 118 -14.85 1.52 7.02
CA LEU A 118 -15.71 2.31 6.14
C LEU A 118 -16.68 1.40 5.42
N ASP A 119 -17.97 1.71 5.51
CA ASP A 119 -19.01 1.04 4.75
C ASP A 119 -19.38 1.92 3.57
N LEU A 120 -18.64 1.74 2.46
CA LEU A 120 -18.79 2.57 1.27
C LEU A 120 -20.05 2.25 0.47
N PHE A 121 -20.58 1.03 0.65
CA PHE A 121 -21.76 0.55 -0.07
C PHE A 121 -22.68 -0.15 0.92
N PRO A 122 -23.54 0.60 1.67
CA PRO A 122 -24.35 0.04 2.76
C PRO A 122 -25.27 -1.12 2.34
N GLN A 123 -25.62 -1.21 1.05
CA GLN A 123 -26.49 -2.26 0.53
C GLN A 123 -25.72 -3.50 0.08
N THR A 124 -24.40 -3.50 0.22
CA THR A 124 -23.53 -4.62 -0.12
C THR A 124 -22.66 -4.95 1.08
N SER A 125 -21.96 -6.07 1.03
CA SER A 125 -21.02 -6.47 2.08
C SER A 125 -19.62 -5.85 1.89
N HIS A 126 -19.48 -4.78 1.12
CA HIS A 126 -18.19 -4.13 0.87
C HIS A 126 -17.82 -3.23 2.02
N LEU A 127 -16.82 -3.67 2.79
CA LEU A 127 -16.20 -2.88 3.84
C LEU A 127 -14.77 -2.57 3.42
N GLU A 128 -14.30 -1.37 3.78
CA GLU A 128 -12.88 -1.03 3.71
C GLU A 128 -12.35 -0.85 5.12
N VAL A 129 -11.27 -1.52 5.43
CA VAL A 129 -10.56 -1.38 6.71
C VAL A 129 -9.27 -0.61 6.43
N VAL A 130 -9.17 0.57 7.00
CA VAL A 130 -7.97 1.40 6.88
C VAL A 130 -7.23 1.36 8.22
N SER A 131 -6.01 0.89 8.22
CA SER A 131 -5.19 0.82 9.43
C SER A 131 -3.87 1.54 9.20
N THR A 132 -3.42 2.25 10.24
CA THR A 132 -2.16 3.00 10.20
C THR A 132 -1.14 2.38 11.13
N TYR A 133 0.12 2.50 10.75
CA TYR A 133 1.25 1.91 11.48
C TYR A 133 2.38 2.92 11.59
N ILE A 134 3.01 2.96 12.75
CA ILE A 134 4.20 3.78 13.01
C ILE A 134 5.31 2.90 13.59
N ARG A 135 6.53 3.30 13.35
CA ARG A 135 7.70 2.60 13.90
C ARG A 135 8.01 3.07 15.29
#